data_6819b199987a2a66a833969844e3cd93
#
_entry.id   6819b199987a2a66a833969844e3cd93
#
_cell.length_a   1.000
_cell.length_b   1.000
_cell.length_c   1.000
_cell.angle_alpha   90.00
_cell.angle_beta   90.00
_cell.angle_gamma   90.00
#
_symmetry.space_group_name_H-M   'P 1'
#
loop_
_entity.id
_entity.type
_entity.pdbx_description
1 polymer ?
#
loop_
_entity_poly.entity_id
_entity_poly.type
_entity_poly.pdbx_seq_one_letter_code
_entity_poly.pdbx_strand_id
1 'polypeptide(L)'
;KIAKDVAAGAVLIAALNAVATGYLIFFDKLNPITISVLTKMRRQGIHVTFVGIILILILVIGIKTYAKSGTAFQGGIVSGHAALGFGMATSISLLSEDPLIATLSFLMAALVGQSRIEGKIHSLHEVVLGAITGITVIIFMFKLFKI
;
A
#
# COMPACT_ATOMS: atom_id res chain seq x y z
N LYS A 1 8.60 25.94 10.24
CA LYS A 1 8.71 24.74 9.40
C LYS A 1 8.40 23.49 10.23
N ILE A 2 9.11 23.25 11.33
CA ILE A 2 8.91 22.07 12.20
C ILE A 2 7.45 21.90 12.66
N ALA A 3 6.78 22.98 13.12
CA ALA A 3 5.39 22.90 13.56
C ALA A 3 4.42 22.45 12.46
N LYS A 4 4.65 22.89 11.20
CA LYS A 4 3.84 22.45 10.06
C LYS A 4 4.08 20.98 9.72
N ASP A 5 5.32 20.53 9.83
CA ASP A 5 5.69 19.13 9.52
C ASP A 5 5.13 18.18 10.59
N VAL A 6 5.16 18.60 11.86
CA VAL A 6 4.53 17.84 12.96
C VAL A 6 3.01 17.81 12.82
N ALA A 7 2.38 18.95 12.48
CA ALA A 7 0.93 19.01 12.25
C ALA A 7 0.51 18.12 11.06
N ALA A 8 1.27 18.14 9.95
CA ALA A 8 1.00 17.27 8.80
C ALA A 8 1.12 15.79 9.17
N GLY A 9 2.12 15.43 9.98
CA GLY A 9 2.28 14.07 10.51
C GLY A 9 1.11 13.64 11.39
N ALA A 10 0.66 14.51 12.28
CA ALA A 10 -0.49 14.23 13.14
C ALA A 10 -1.79 14.04 12.35
N VAL A 11 -2.05 14.89 11.35
CA VAL A 11 -3.21 14.75 10.45
C VAL A 11 -3.15 13.44 9.69
N LEU A 12 -1.98 13.05 9.18
CA LEU A 12 -1.81 11.79 8.47
C LEU A 12 -2.10 10.58 9.37
N ILE A 13 -1.56 10.57 10.58
CA ILE A 13 -1.82 9.50 11.56
C ILE A 13 -3.32 9.44 11.90
N ALA A 14 -3.95 10.60 12.13
CA ALA A 14 -5.38 10.67 12.40
C ALA A 14 -6.22 10.14 11.23
N ALA A 15 -5.87 10.50 9.99
CA ALA A 15 -6.54 10.03 8.78
C ALA A 15 -6.38 8.51 8.60
N LEU A 16 -5.18 7.96 8.80
CA LEU A 16 -4.94 6.52 8.74
C LEU A 16 -5.72 5.77 9.82
N ASN A 17 -5.76 6.31 11.04
CA ASN A 17 -6.55 5.74 12.13
C ASN A 17 -8.06 5.78 11.83
N ALA A 18 -8.57 6.88 11.25
CA ALA A 18 -9.96 6.99 10.83
C ALA A 18 -10.32 5.97 9.73
N VAL A 19 -9.44 5.76 8.75
CA VAL A 19 -9.61 4.73 7.70
C VAL A 19 -9.61 3.33 8.32
N ALA A 20 -8.66 3.04 9.21
CA ALA A 20 -8.58 1.75 9.89
C ALA A 20 -9.83 1.48 10.75
N THR A 21 -10.25 2.47 11.53
CA THR A 21 -11.46 2.37 12.36
C THR A 21 -12.71 2.23 11.50
N GLY A 22 -12.82 3.02 10.44
CA GLY A 22 -13.89 2.91 9.45
C GLY A 22 -13.95 1.51 8.85
N TYR A 23 -12.82 0.98 8.40
CA TYR A 23 -12.73 -0.38 7.88
C TYR A 23 -13.23 -1.42 8.90
N LEU A 24 -12.74 -1.37 10.13
CA LEU A 24 -13.13 -2.34 11.17
C LEU A 24 -14.62 -2.27 11.52
N ILE A 25 -15.18 -1.06 11.60
CA ILE A 25 -16.60 -0.86 11.97
C ILE A 25 -17.54 -1.23 10.80
N PHE A 26 -17.22 -0.77 9.58
CA PHE A 26 -18.10 -0.95 8.42
C PHE A 26 -17.95 -2.31 7.78
N PHE A 27 -16.78 -2.94 7.88
CA PHE A 27 -16.54 -4.25 7.28
C PHE A 27 -17.55 -5.28 7.77
N ASP A 28 -17.76 -5.37 9.08
CA ASP A 28 -18.72 -6.33 9.66
C ASP A 28 -20.18 -5.94 9.41
N LYS A 29 -20.49 -4.66 9.26
CA LYS A 29 -21.86 -4.18 8.98
C LYS A 29 -22.26 -4.33 7.51
N LEU A 30 -21.31 -4.20 6.58
CA LEU A 30 -21.55 -4.43 5.14
C LEU A 30 -21.53 -5.92 4.78
N ASN A 31 -21.09 -6.74 5.70
CA ASN A 31 -20.87 -8.17 5.56
C ASN A 31 -22.13 -9.02 5.27
N PRO A 32 -23.35 -8.74 5.78
CA PRO A 32 -24.49 -9.65 5.57
C PRO A 32 -24.97 -9.73 4.12
N ILE A 33 -24.71 -8.69 3.31
CA ILE A 33 -25.27 -8.57 1.96
C ILE A 33 -24.39 -9.21 0.88
N THR A 34 -23.08 -9.27 1.09
CA THR A 34 -22.12 -9.71 0.07
C THR A 34 -21.45 -11.06 0.37
N ILE A 35 -21.70 -11.65 1.50
CA ILE A 35 -20.75 -12.57 2.15
C ILE A 35 -21.13 -14.05 2.13
N SER A 36 -22.33 -14.44 1.76
CA SER A 36 -22.65 -15.89 1.74
C SER A 36 -21.82 -16.67 0.70
N VAL A 37 -21.33 -16.01 -0.34
CA VAL A 37 -20.56 -16.65 -1.42
C VAL A 37 -19.05 -16.39 -1.32
N LEU A 38 -18.64 -15.17 -0.95
CA LEU A 38 -17.21 -14.78 -0.91
C LEU A 38 -16.51 -15.15 0.41
N THR A 39 -17.26 -15.31 1.50
CA THR A 39 -16.70 -15.50 2.84
C THR A 39 -16.09 -16.86 3.08
N LYS A 40 -16.44 -17.87 2.31
CA LYS A 40 -15.86 -19.21 2.51
C LYS A 40 -14.40 -19.29 2.05
N MET A 41 -13.96 -18.38 1.20
CA MET A 41 -12.68 -18.55 0.54
C MET A 41 -11.50 -17.68 1.02
N ARG A 42 -11.67 -16.43 1.51
CA ARG A 42 -10.45 -15.61 1.75
C ARG A 42 -10.57 -14.43 2.73
N ARG A 43 -11.29 -14.59 3.82
CA ARG A 43 -11.38 -13.55 4.87
C ARG A 43 -9.99 -13.10 5.36
N GLN A 44 -9.08 -14.04 5.50
CA GLN A 44 -7.74 -13.75 6.03
C GLN A 44 -6.90 -12.94 5.02
N GLY A 45 -6.94 -13.28 3.73
CA GLY A 45 -6.18 -12.59 2.70
C GLY A 45 -6.55 -11.12 2.54
N ILE A 46 -7.84 -10.77 2.65
CA ILE A 46 -8.31 -9.37 2.56
C ILE A 46 -7.79 -8.55 3.76
N HIS A 47 -7.86 -9.09 4.96
CA HIS A 47 -7.35 -8.42 6.16
C HIS A 47 -5.84 -8.24 6.12
N VAL A 48 -5.11 -9.27 5.68
CA VAL A 48 -3.65 -9.21 5.53
C VAL A 48 -3.24 -8.18 4.49
N THR A 49 -3.97 -8.10 3.36
CA THR A 49 -3.76 -7.04 2.35
C THR A 49 -3.93 -5.65 2.95
N PHE A 50 -5.02 -5.42 3.70
CA PHE A 50 -5.29 -4.12 4.30
C PHE A 50 -4.19 -3.72 5.31
N VAL A 51 -3.81 -4.63 6.20
CA VAL A 51 -2.73 -4.40 7.16
C VAL A 51 -1.40 -4.19 6.45
N GLY A 52 -1.13 -4.96 5.39
CA GLY A 52 0.06 -4.81 4.55
C GLY A 52 0.15 -3.43 3.89
N ILE A 53 -0.96 -2.90 3.36
CA ILE A 53 -1.02 -1.55 2.78
C ILE A 53 -0.71 -0.48 3.83
N ILE A 54 -1.28 -0.59 5.02
CA ILE A 54 -0.98 0.34 6.13
C ILE A 54 0.50 0.25 6.52
N LEU A 55 1.04 -0.96 6.60
CA LEU A 55 2.45 -1.17 6.92
C LEU A 55 3.37 -0.55 5.86
N ILE A 56 3.04 -0.68 4.56
CA ILE A 56 3.77 -0.02 3.47
C ILE A 56 3.78 1.49 3.68
N LEU A 57 2.63 2.10 3.99
CA LEU A 57 2.52 3.54 4.22
C LEU A 57 3.41 3.99 5.39
N ILE A 58 3.32 3.30 6.53
CA ILE A 58 4.13 3.61 7.71
C ILE A 58 5.62 3.48 7.39
N LEU A 59 5.99 2.41 6.69
CA LEU A 59 7.40 2.13 6.36
C LEU A 59 7.97 3.16 5.39
N VAL A 60 7.23 3.54 4.35
CA VAL A 60 7.63 4.59 3.40
C VAL A 60 7.79 5.94 4.11
N ILE A 61 6.85 6.31 4.97
CA ILE A 61 6.93 7.56 5.74
C ILE A 61 8.12 7.51 6.69
N GLY A 62 8.33 6.39 7.39
CA GLY A 62 9.47 6.17 8.28
C GLY A 62 10.82 6.31 7.55
N ILE A 63 10.98 5.66 6.40
CA ILE A 63 12.19 5.76 5.58
C ILE A 63 12.45 7.22 5.16
N LYS A 64 11.44 7.92 4.66
CA LYS A 64 11.57 9.31 4.23
C LYS A 64 11.92 10.26 5.38
N THR A 65 11.30 10.06 6.53
CA THR A 65 11.55 10.85 7.74
C THR A 65 12.98 10.61 8.25
N TYR A 66 13.42 9.36 8.32
CA TYR A 66 14.76 9.00 8.74
C TYR A 66 15.83 9.56 7.79
N ALA A 67 15.60 9.43 6.50
CA ALA A 67 16.51 9.91 5.46
C ALA A 67 16.51 11.45 5.28
N LYS A 68 15.63 12.17 5.98
CA LYS A 68 15.45 13.64 5.84
C LYS A 68 15.28 14.08 4.38
N SER A 69 14.68 13.23 3.55
CA SER A 69 14.58 13.45 2.10
C SER A 69 13.13 13.48 1.63
N GLY A 70 12.76 14.59 0.98
CA GLY A 70 11.42 14.79 0.42
C GLY A 70 10.35 15.08 1.48
N THR A 71 9.10 15.02 1.04
CA THR A 71 7.91 15.05 1.88
C THR A 71 7.27 13.66 1.91
N ALA A 72 6.24 13.45 2.75
CA ALA A 72 5.53 12.17 2.83
C ALA A 72 5.10 11.63 1.45
N PHE A 73 4.72 12.52 0.52
CA PHE A 73 4.21 12.15 -0.79
C PHE A 73 5.02 12.64 -1.99
N GLN A 74 6.03 13.52 -1.80
CA GLN A 74 6.83 14.07 -2.88
C GLN A 74 8.32 13.90 -2.62
N GLY A 75 9.04 13.43 -3.64
CA GLY A 75 10.48 13.24 -3.59
C GLY A 75 10.90 12.17 -2.56
N GLY A 76 12.19 12.11 -2.30
CA GLY A 76 12.78 11.21 -1.31
C GLY A 76 13.20 9.86 -1.87
N ILE A 77 13.91 9.07 -1.05
CA ILE A 77 14.60 7.84 -1.47
C ILE A 77 13.66 6.78 -2.06
N VAL A 78 12.40 6.75 -1.62
CA VAL A 78 11.42 5.73 -2.00
C VAL A 78 10.14 6.38 -2.51
N SER A 79 9.63 5.94 -3.65
CA SER A 79 8.34 6.36 -4.17
C SER A 79 7.19 5.64 -3.45
N GLY A 80 6.42 6.39 -2.65
CA GLY A 80 5.27 5.84 -1.95
C GLY A 80 4.16 5.35 -2.89
N HIS A 81 3.93 6.04 -4.00
CA HIS A 81 2.95 5.61 -5.01
C HIS A 81 3.36 4.30 -5.68
N ALA A 82 4.65 4.12 -5.98
CA ALA A 82 5.14 2.86 -6.51
C ALA A 82 5.03 1.74 -5.46
N ALA A 83 5.40 2.01 -4.21
CA ALA A 83 5.28 1.02 -3.13
C ALA A 83 3.84 0.54 -2.95
N LEU A 84 2.87 1.48 -2.94
CA LEU A 84 1.45 1.14 -2.86
C LEU A 84 0.96 0.40 -4.11
N GLY A 85 1.27 0.91 -5.31
CA GLY A 85 0.83 0.30 -6.56
C GLY A 85 1.32 -1.14 -6.72
N PHE A 86 2.61 -1.36 -6.51
CA PHE A 86 3.18 -2.72 -6.60
C PHE A 86 2.78 -3.62 -5.43
N GLY A 87 2.59 -3.06 -4.22
CA GLY A 87 2.03 -3.81 -3.10
C GLY A 87 0.61 -4.28 -3.37
N MET A 88 -0.26 -3.40 -3.87
CA MET A 88 -1.63 -3.77 -4.26
C MET A 88 -1.63 -4.81 -5.40
N ALA A 89 -0.80 -4.62 -6.43
CA ALA A 89 -0.68 -5.59 -7.53
C ALA A 89 -0.25 -6.97 -7.02
N THR A 90 0.70 -7.03 -6.09
CA THR A 90 1.14 -8.27 -5.46
C THR A 90 0.00 -8.93 -4.67
N SER A 91 -0.75 -8.15 -3.89
CA SER A 91 -1.90 -8.68 -3.15
C SER A 91 -2.96 -9.24 -4.09
N ILE A 92 -3.31 -8.52 -5.15
CA ILE A 92 -4.29 -8.97 -6.16
C ILE A 92 -3.80 -10.25 -6.82
N SER A 93 -2.53 -10.32 -7.20
CA SER A 93 -1.92 -11.51 -7.83
C SER A 93 -1.99 -12.73 -6.92
N LEU A 94 -1.67 -12.57 -5.62
CA LEU A 94 -1.71 -13.66 -4.66
C LEU A 94 -3.12 -14.12 -4.31
N LEU A 95 -4.11 -13.21 -4.36
CA LEU A 95 -5.50 -13.52 -4.04
C LEU A 95 -6.29 -14.07 -5.22
N SER A 96 -6.01 -13.61 -6.44
CA SER A 96 -6.75 -14.03 -7.63
C SER A 96 -6.34 -15.40 -8.15
N GLU A 97 -5.05 -15.75 -8.00
CA GLU A 97 -4.44 -16.95 -8.60
C GLU A 97 -4.62 -17.03 -10.14
N ASP A 98 -4.96 -15.89 -10.76
CA ASP A 98 -5.21 -15.77 -12.19
C ASP A 98 -4.06 -15.00 -12.85
N PRO A 99 -3.35 -15.60 -13.82
CA PRO A 99 -2.23 -14.97 -14.49
C PRO A 99 -2.59 -13.69 -15.26
N LEU A 100 -3.80 -13.61 -15.83
CA LEU A 100 -4.26 -12.42 -16.54
C LEU A 100 -4.48 -11.26 -15.56
N ILE A 101 -5.18 -11.51 -14.46
CA ILE A 101 -5.42 -10.51 -13.42
C ILE A 101 -4.09 -10.04 -12.81
N ALA A 102 -3.17 -10.97 -12.55
CA ALA A 102 -1.84 -10.63 -12.06
C ALA A 102 -1.10 -9.72 -13.05
N THR A 103 -1.06 -10.11 -14.34
CA THR A 103 -0.37 -9.31 -15.37
C THR A 103 -0.95 -7.91 -15.48
N LEU A 104 -2.27 -7.78 -15.56
CA LEU A 104 -2.93 -6.48 -15.65
C LEU A 104 -2.67 -5.62 -14.41
N SER A 105 -2.69 -6.21 -13.21
CA SER A 105 -2.40 -5.50 -11.97
C SER A 105 -0.98 -4.94 -11.94
N PHE A 106 0.02 -5.73 -12.36
CA PHE A 106 1.40 -5.26 -12.43
C PHE A 106 1.62 -4.24 -13.55
N LEU A 107 0.93 -4.35 -14.68
CA LEU A 107 0.95 -3.31 -15.72
C LEU A 107 0.39 -1.98 -15.19
N MET A 108 -0.72 -2.00 -14.47
CA MET A 108 -1.26 -0.80 -13.84
C MET A 108 -0.29 -0.21 -12.82
N ALA A 109 0.35 -1.02 -12.00
CA ALA A 109 1.37 -0.57 -11.05
C ALA A 109 2.57 0.06 -11.77
N ALA A 110 3.00 -0.51 -12.89
CA ALA A 110 4.07 0.04 -13.73
C ALA A 110 3.69 1.41 -14.31
N LEU A 111 2.46 1.57 -14.80
CA LEU A 111 1.94 2.86 -15.29
C LEU A 111 1.92 3.92 -14.17
N VAL A 112 1.55 3.54 -12.94
CA VAL A 112 1.65 4.42 -11.79
C VAL A 112 3.11 4.83 -11.56
N GLY A 113 4.04 3.90 -11.58
CA GLY A 113 5.46 4.19 -11.44
C GLY A 113 5.97 5.12 -12.54
N GLN A 114 5.64 4.83 -13.81
CA GLN A 114 5.98 5.65 -14.97
C GLN A 114 5.47 7.08 -14.81
N SER A 115 4.22 7.26 -14.39
CA SER A 115 3.65 8.59 -14.18
C SER A 115 4.43 9.43 -13.16
N ARG A 116 5.10 8.79 -12.18
CA ARG A 116 5.93 9.51 -11.19
C ARG A 116 7.26 9.96 -11.79
N ILE A 117 7.81 9.17 -12.72
CA ILE A 117 9.04 9.51 -13.45
C ILE A 117 8.77 10.63 -14.45
N GLU A 118 7.75 10.49 -15.29
CA GLU A 118 7.36 11.50 -16.28
C GLU A 118 7.01 12.85 -15.63
N GLY A 119 6.30 12.82 -14.50
CA GLY A 119 6.01 14.01 -13.70
C GLY A 119 7.23 14.61 -13.00
N LYS A 120 8.43 14.05 -13.18
CA LYS A 120 9.69 14.49 -12.53
C LYS A 120 9.59 14.60 -11.01
N ILE A 121 8.69 13.82 -10.41
CA ILE A 121 8.45 13.78 -8.95
C ILE A 121 9.43 12.79 -8.32
N HIS A 122 9.76 11.71 -9.03
CA HIS A 122 10.64 10.64 -8.60
C HIS A 122 11.58 10.19 -9.73
N SER A 123 12.79 9.80 -9.37
CA SER A 123 13.72 9.11 -10.26
C SER A 123 13.33 7.64 -10.45
N LEU A 124 13.84 7.02 -11.49
CA LEU A 124 13.65 5.58 -11.73
C LEU A 124 14.08 4.73 -10.54
N HIS A 125 15.20 5.06 -9.90
CA HIS A 125 15.70 4.32 -8.73
C HIS A 125 14.73 4.39 -7.55
N GLU A 126 14.13 5.56 -7.27
CA GLU A 126 13.16 5.75 -6.20
C GLU A 126 11.86 4.96 -6.47
N VAL A 127 11.45 4.87 -7.74
CA VAL A 127 10.29 4.07 -8.16
C VAL A 127 10.57 2.58 -8.00
N VAL A 128 11.76 2.12 -8.43
CA VAL A 128 12.17 0.71 -8.27
C VAL A 128 12.27 0.33 -6.80
N LEU A 129 12.89 1.16 -5.98
CA LEU A 129 12.96 0.91 -4.52
C LEU A 129 11.56 0.88 -3.89
N GLY A 130 10.66 1.76 -4.34
CA GLY A 130 9.26 1.71 -3.92
C GLY A 130 8.58 0.40 -4.30
N ALA A 131 8.73 -0.03 -5.55
CA ALA A 131 8.18 -1.29 -6.04
C ALA A 131 8.67 -2.49 -5.22
N ILE A 132 10.00 -2.59 -5.01
CA ILE A 132 10.61 -3.65 -4.19
C ILE A 132 10.04 -3.63 -2.77
N THR A 133 9.95 -2.45 -2.16
CA THR A 133 9.41 -2.30 -0.80
C THR A 133 7.97 -2.83 -0.72
N GLY A 134 7.09 -2.41 -1.65
CA GLY A 134 5.69 -2.83 -1.67
C GLY A 134 5.53 -4.34 -1.86
N ILE A 135 6.23 -4.92 -2.84
CA ILE A 135 6.22 -6.35 -3.13
C ILE A 135 6.70 -7.14 -1.90
N THR A 136 7.85 -6.76 -1.33
CA THR A 136 8.47 -7.48 -0.22
C THR A 136 7.58 -7.47 1.02
N VAL A 137 7.00 -6.33 1.37
CA VAL A 137 6.10 -6.22 2.53
C VAL A 137 4.89 -7.14 2.37
N ILE A 138 4.25 -7.14 1.22
CA ILE A 138 3.07 -7.98 0.98
C ILE A 138 3.42 -9.46 0.98
N ILE A 139 4.49 -9.88 0.29
CA ILE A 139 4.92 -11.28 0.31
C ILE A 139 5.26 -11.71 1.74
N PHE A 140 5.95 -10.87 2.51
CA PHE A 140 6.26 -11.17 3.90
C PHE A 140 5.00 -11.35 4.75
N MET A 141 4.03 -10.45 4.60
CA MET A 141 2.75 -10.52 5.31
C MET A 141 1.98 -11.80 4.98
N PHE A 142 1.86 -12.14 3.69
CA PHE A 142 1.17 -13.36 3.27
C PHE A 142 1.86 -14.63 3.78
N LYS A 143 3.20 -14.67 3.75
CA LYS A 143 3.97 -15.79 4.34
C LYS A 143 3.81 -15.88 5.85
N LEU A 144 3.83 -14.74 6.56
CA LEU A 144 3.69 -14.70 8.01
C LEU A 144 2.35 -15.27 8.46
N PHE A 145 1.27 -14.96 7.75
CA PHE A 145 -0.07 -15.45 8.05
C PHE A 145 -0.43 -16.76 7.35
N LYS A 146 0.53 -17.37 6.61
CA LYS A 146 0.36 -18.65 5.90
C LYS A 146 -0.87 -18.67 4.96
N ILE A 147 -1.04 -17.60 4.21
CA ILE A 147 -2.12 -17.43 3.22
C ILE A 147 -1.55 -17.62 1.82
#